data_d69801c37b6f7d80b3f58c345fd95e7c
#
_entry.id   d69801c37b6f7d80b3f58c345fd95e7c
#
_cell.length_a   1.000
_cell.length_b   1.000
_cell.length_c   1.000
_cell.angle_alpha   90.00
_cell.angle_beta   90.00
_cell.angle_gamma   90.00
#
_symmetry.space_group_name_H-M   'P 1'
#
loop_
_entity.id
_entity.type
_entity.pdbx_description
1 polymer ?
#
loop_
_entity_poly.entity_id
_entity_poly.type
_entity_poly.pdbx_seq_one_letter_code
_entity_poly.pdbx_strand_id
1 'polypeptide(L)'
;MSWLKTNTYHHSDFADLEALCKEKAESGLKISLCIPTLNEEATIGKVVVILKSELMDRFPLIDEIAVIDSGSTDKTGEVAKSFGAEFYYSGDIMSSTGFKRGKGENLWKAIHQLKGDIIAYVDADIANIHPRFVYGLIGPLLEKPEVSYVKAFYERPLAFSQGIRPTGGGRVTEILVRPLFSLFYPELTQLFQPLSGEYAVRRETLEKIPFPIGYGVETSHILDVYKEDGMKAFAQVDLDQRVHRNQDTNALGKMSFGILQSFLGRLQDHGKVSDLAELSSVYRSLQATGTEYEQIEKEILEEERPPINTIPEYLEKFPR
;
A
#
# COMPACT_ATOMS: atom_id res chain seq x y z
N MET A 1 26.48 -10.80 -4.86
CA MET A 1 25.84 -10.87 -3.51
C MET A 1 24.39 -11.25 -3.71
N SER A 2 23.71 -11.89 -2.73
CA SER A 2 22.28 -12.19 -2.89
C SER A 2 21.46 -10.93 -2.72
N TRP A 3 20.35 -10.80 -3.45
CA TRP A 3 19.44 -9.66 -3.38
C TRP A 3 19.03 -9.31 -1.94
N LEU A 4 18.75 -10.31 -1.11
CA LEU A 4 18.44 -10.12 0.31
C LEU A 4 19.49 -9.32 1.08
N LYS A 5 20.77 -9.46 0.73
CA LYS A 5 21.85 -8.72 1.42
C LYS A 5 22.05 -7.31 0.91
N THR A 6 21.69 -7.04 -0.32
CA THR A 6 21.94 -5.75 -0.97
C THR A 6 20.73 -4.84 -0.98
N ASN A 7 19.51 -5.41 -0.85
CA ASN A 7 18.24 -4.68 -1.00
C ASN A 7 17.31 -4.84 0.22
N THR A 8 17.83 -5.33 1.34
CA THR A 8 17.12 -5.37 2.63
C THR A 8 17.85 -4.47 3.61
N TYR A 9 17.13 -3.51 4.16
CA TYR A 9 17.63 -2.48 5.07
C TYR A 9 16.89 -2.56 6.40
N HIS A 10 17.46 -1.88 7.39
CA HIS A 10 16.76 -1.51 8.62
C HIS A 10 16.53 0.01 8.62
N HIS A 11 15.42 0.49 9.17
CA HIS A 11 15.12 1.93 9.17
C HIS A 11 16.22 2.78 9.81
N SER A 12 17.01 2.21 10.74
CA SER A 12 18.15 2.92 11.36
C SER A 12 19.25 3.31 10.37
N ASP A 13 19.33 2.64 9.22
CA ASP A 13 20.31 2.98 8.18
C ASP A 13 20.03 4.37 7.59
N PHE A 14 18.80 4.86 7.75
CA PHE A 14 18.31 6.14 7.25
C PHE A 14 17.84 7.10 8.38
N ALA A 15 18.26 6.86 9.61
CA ALA A 15 17.83 7.65 10.78
C ALA A 15 18.47 9.03 10.89
N ASP A 16 19.57 9.29 10.16
CA ASP A 16 20.13 10.64 10.02
C ASP A 16 19.29 11.47 9.05
N LEU A 17 18.25 12.12 9.59
CA LEU A 17 17.31 12.91 8.81
C LEU A 17 17.96 14.17 8.19
N GLU A 18 19.01 14.71 8.77
CA GLU A 18 19.76 15.85 8.19
C GLU A 18 20.48 15.41 6.92
N ALA A 19 21.18 14.27 6.96
CA ALA A 19 21.82 13.68 5.80
C ALA A 19 20.79 13.33 4.70
N LEU A 20 19.68 12.71 5.07
CA LEU A 20 18.64 12.31 4.14
C LEU A 20 17.96 13.51 3.46
N CYS A 21 17.71 14.61 4.20
CA CYS A 21 17.19 15.85 3.63
C CYS A 21 18.19 16.50 2.67
N LYS A 22 19.49 16.40 2.95
CA LYS A 22 20.52 16.87 2.05
C LYS A 22 20.55 16.08 0.74
N GLU A 23 20.50 14.76 0.80
CA GLU A 23 20.43 13.88 -0.38
C GLU A 23 19.17 14.20 -1.22
N LYS A 24 18.01 14.38 -0.57
CA LYS A 24 16.81 14.82 -1.24
C LYS A 24 17.02 16.16 -1.96
N ALA A 25 17.58 17.15 -1.30
CA ALA A 25 17.81 18.47 -1.87
C ALA A 25 18.78 18.41 -3.07
N GLU A 26 19.84 17.60 -2.99
CA GLU A 26 20.79 17.37 -4.07
C GLU A 26 20.15 16.64 -5.27
N SER A 27 19.24 15.70 -5.01
CA SER A 27 18.51 15.00 -6.07
C SER A 27 17.47 15.86 -6.79
N GLY A 28 16.98 16.93 -6.15
CA GLY A 28 15.89 17.77 -6.65
C GLY A 28 14.52 17.12 -6.63
N LEU A 29 14.40 15.90 -6.10
CA LEU A 29 13.15 15.15 -6.05
C LEU A 29 12.16 15.72 -5.04
N LYS A 30 10.88 15.68 -5.39
CA LYS A 30 9.78 15.96 -4.48
C LYS A 30 9.18 14.67 -3.95
N ILE A 31 8.75 14.69 -2.69
CA ILE A 31 8.23 13.51 -1.99
C ILE A 31 6.85 13.83 -1.43
N SER A 32 5.86 13.04 -1.81
CA SER A 32 4.50 13.14 -1.30
C SER A 32 4.18 11.97 -0.38
N LEU A 33 3.47 12.26 0.71
CA LEU A 33 2.88 11.24 1.58
C LEU A 33 1.38 11.16 1.35
N CYS A 34 0.91 9.97 0.98
CA CYS A 34 -0.50 9.64 0.87
C CYS A 34 -0.96 8.79 2.06
N ILE A 35 -2.05 9.18 2.68
CA ILE A 35 -2.70 8.43 3.76
C ILE A 35 -4.11 8.08 3.28
N PRO A 36 -4.35 6.85 2.77
CA PRO A 36 -5.69 6.40 2.40
C PRO A 36 -6.53 6.16 3.65
N THR A 37 -7.79 6.64 3.64
CA THR A 37 -8.67 6.55 4.82
C THR A 37 -10.08 6.06 4.50
N LEU A 38 -10.66 5.39 5.52
CA LEU A 38 -12.10 5.13 5.63
C LEU A 38 -12.46 4.92 7.11
N ASN A 39 -13.11 5.93 7.74
CA ASN A 39 -13.54 5.89 9.15
C ASN A 39 -12.37 5.68 10.14
N GLU A 40 -11.40 6.60 10.12
CA GLU A 40 -10.18 6.56 10.94
C GLU A 40 -10.06 7.80 11.86
N GLU A 41 -11.18 8.37 12.33
CA GLU A 41 -11.17 9.55 13.21
C GLU A 41 -10.34 9.38 14.48
N ALA A 42 -10.24 8.13 14.99
CA ALA A 42 -9.51 7.82 16.21
C ALA A 42 -7.97 7.87 16.07
N THR A 43 -7.43 7.70 14.88
CA THR A 43 -5.99 7.54 14.64
C THR A 43 -5.40 8.61 13.74
N ILE A 44 -6.16 9.10 12.76
CA ILE A 44 -5.66 9.99 11.71
C ILE A 44 -4.97 11.25 12.24
N GLY A 45 -5.52 11.89 13.29
CA GLY A 45 -4.93 13.09 13.88
C GLY A 45 -3.52 12.86 14.41
N LYS A 46 -3.30 11.73 15.13
CA LYS A 46 -1.98 11.33 15.62
C LYS A 46 -1.01 11.05 14.48
N VAL A 47 -1.49 10.35 13.44
CA VAL A 47 -0.67 10.00 12.27
C VAL A 47 -0.19 11.27 11.57
N VAL A 48 -1.10 12.20 11.28
CA VAL A 48 -0.77 13.46 10.62
C VAL A 48 0.19 14.31 11.45
N VAL A 49 -0.10 14.56 12.73
CA VAL A 49 0.71 15.47 13.54
C VAL A 49 2.13 14.98 13.73
N ILE A 50 2.33 13.66 13.97
CA ILE A 50 3.68 13.09 14.16
C ILE A 50 4.49 13.17 12.87
N LEU A 51 3.91 12.77 11.73
CA LEU A 51 4.63 12.76 10.47
C LEU A 51 4.89 14.17 9.95
N LYS A 52 3.93 15.07 10.07
CA LYS A 52 4.08 16.46 9.64
C LYS A 52 5.13 17.21 10.48
N SER A 53 5.01 17.17 11.80
CA SER A 53 5.92 17.90 12.68
C SER A 53 7.36 17.50 12.51
N GLU A 54 7.64 16.20 12.30
CA GLU A 54 9.00 15.70 12.19
C GLU A 54 9.54 15.77 10.76
N LEU A 55 8.73 15.40 9.74
CA LEU A 55 9.21 15.20 8.37
C LEU A 55 8.88 16.35 7.40
N MET A 56 8.13 17.37 7.84
CA MET A 56 7.91 18.60 7.07
C MET A 56 8.40 19.83 7.82
N ASP A 57 7.99 20.00 9.10
CA ASP A 57 8.25 21.22 9.84
C ASP A 57 9.67 21.26 10.40
N ARG A 58 10.18 20.14 10.94
CA ARG A 58 11.54 20.05 11.51
C ARG A 58 12.57 19.62 10.47
N PHE A 59 12.31 18.55 9.75
CA PHE A 59 13.16 18.01 8.69
C PHE A 59 12.34 18.01 7.39
N PRO A 60 12.69 18.84 6.38
CA PRO A 60 11.90 18.96 5.16
C PRO A 60 12.15 17.79 4.19
N LEU A 61 11.88 16.55 4.67
CA LEU A 61 12.00 15.35 3.89
C LEU A 61 10.82 15.17 2.95
N ILE A 62 9.58 15.45 3.42
CA ILE A 62 8.37 15.36 2.59
C ILE A 62 7.85 16.76 2.25
N ASP A 63 7.34 16.93 1.04
CA ASP A 63 6.88 18.23 0.52
C ASP A 63 5.38 18.44 0.72
N GLU A 64 4.60 17.35 0.79
CA GLU A 64 3.14 17.42 1.01
C GLU A 64 2.63 16.15 1.71
N ILE A 65 1.57 16.32 2.50
CA ILE A 65 0.80 15.24 3.13
C ILE A 65 -0.65 15.38 2.70
N ALA A 66 -1.18 14.35 2.05
CA ALA A 66 -2.58 14.29 1.69
C ALA A 66 -3.28 13.04 2.24
N VAL A 67 -4.46 13.26 2.78
CA VAL A 67 -5.42 12.22 3.15
C VAL A 67 -6.39 12.06 2.00
N ILE A 68 -6.46 10.84 1.45
CA ILE A 68 -7.38 10.49 0.36
C ILE A 68 -8.45 9.56 0.93
N ASP A 69 -9.67 10.02 0.93
CA ASP A 69 -10.79 9.42 1.68
C ASP A 69 -11.82 8.72 0.78
N SER A 70 -12.21 7.50 1.13
CA SER A 70 -13.21 6.68 0.41
C SER A 70 -14.67 6.97 0.81
N GLY A 71 -14.95 8.11 1.43
CA GLY A 71 -16.27 8.50 1.90
C GLY A 71 -16.53 8.06 3.36
N SER A 72 -15.67 8.52 4.26
CA SER A 72 -15.86 8.37 5.71
C SER A 72 -17.14 9.04 6.17
N THR A 73 -17.83 8.43 7.12
CA THR A 73 -19.07 8.92 7.72
C THR A 73 -18.85 9.46 9.14
N ASP A 74 -17.64 9.30 9.66
CA ASP A 74 -17.17 9.83 10.93
C ASP A 74 -16.44 11.19 10.74
N LYS A 75 -15.72 11.64 11.75
CA LYS A 75 -14.99 12.93 11.72
C LYS A 75 -13.58 12.84 11.11
N THR A 76 -13.26 11.78 10.36
CA THR A 76 -11.91 11.58 9.76
C THR A 76 -11.43 12.83 9.02
N GLY A 77 -12.25 13.41 8.14
CA GLY A 77 -11.85 14.59 7.35
C GLY A 77 -11.68 15.87 8.17
N GLU A 78 -12.55 16.08 9.17
CA GLU A 78 -12.45 17.21 10.08
C GLU A 78 -11.16 17.14 10.90
N VAL A 79 -10.87 15.95 11.46
CA VAL A 79 -9.68 15.70 12.26
C VAL A 79 -8.41 15.86 11.40
N ALA A 80 -8.35 15.26 10.21
CA ALA A 80 -7.18 15.36 9.33
C ALA A 80 -6.83 16.82 9.01
N LYS A 81 -7.83 17.63 8.63
CA LYS A 81 -7.65 19.07 8.34
C LYS A 81 -7.19 19.86 9.57
N SER A 82 -7.73 19.56 10.75
CA SER A 82 -7.36 20.27 12.00
C SER A 82 -5.90 20.08 12.40
N PHE A 83 -5.28 18.97 11.97
CA PHE A 83 -3.85 18.68 12.16
C PHE A 83 -2.97 19.08 10.97
N GLY A 84 -3.56 19.71 9.95
CA GLY A 84 -2.82 20.36 8.86
C GLY A 84 -2.47 19.44 7.68
N ALA A 85 -3.18 18.33 7.47
CA ALA A 85 -3.12 17.57 6.23
C ALA A 85 -4.07 18.15 5.19
N GLU A 86 -3.71 18.06 3.92
CA GLU A 86 -4.65 18.22 2.82
C GLU A 86 -5.62 17.04 2.82
N PHE A 87 -6.90 17.30 2.64
CA PHE A 87 -7.92 16.25 2.65
C PHE A 87 -8.75 16.31 1.38
N TYR A 88 -8.84 15.16 0.71
CA TYR A 88 -9.57 14.99 -0.54
C TYR A 88 -10.52 13.81 -0.44
N TYR A 89 -11.76 14.01 -0.84
CA TYR A 89 -12.68 12.91 -1.12
C TYR A 89 -12.32 12.31 -2.49
N SER A 90 -12.06 11.01 -2.54
CA SER A 90 -11.59 10.36 -3.76
C SER A 90 -12.60 10.43 -4.91
N GLY A 91 -13.90 10.57 -4.60
CA GLY A 91 -14.95 10.78 -5.60
C GLY A 91 -14.86 12.09 -6.37
N ASP A 92 -14.22 13.12 -5.78
CA ASP A 92 -14.06 14.44 -6.41
C ASP A 92 -12.81 14.50 -7.31
N ILE A 93 -11.87 13.56 -7.14
CA ILE A 93 -10.64 13.50 -7.93
C ILE A 93 -10.93 12.78 -9.24
N MET A 94 -10.59 13.40 -10.39
CA MET A 94 -10.88 12.87 -11.73
C MET A 94 -12.32 12.34 -11.81
N SER A 95 -13.29 13.19 -11.55
CA SER A 95 -14.72 12.83 -11.48
C SER A 95 -15.24 12.21 -12.77
N SER A 96 -14.63 12.53 -13.92
CA SER A 96 -14.92 11.93 -15.22
C SER A 96 -14.74 10.41 -15.27
N THR A 97 -13.87 9.86 -14.42
CA THR A 97 -13.61 8.41 -14.35
C THR A 97 -14.60 7.66 -13.46
N GLY A 98 -15.54 8.38 -12.83
CA GLY A 98 -16.46 7.85 -11.83
C GLY A 98 -15.77 7.48 -10.50
N PHE A 99 -16.59 7.24 -9.49
CA PHE A 99 -16.12 6.81 -8.16
C PHE A 99 -16.26 5.30 -8.00
N LYS A 100 -15.22 4.68 -7.48
CA LYS A 100 -15.22 3.30 -7.00
C LYS A 100 -14.75 3.28 -5.54
N ARG A 101 -15.28 2.37 -4.74
CA ARG A 101 -14.93 2.29 -3.32
C ARG A 101 -13.89 1.20 -3.11
N GLY A 102 -12.71 1.57 -2.61
CA GLY A 102 -11.66 0.63 -2.27
C GLY A 102 -10.32 1.29 -1.97
N LYS A 103 -9.41 0.53 -1.35
CA LYS A 103 -8.07 1.04 -1.04
C LYS A 103 -7.32 1.44 -2.31
N GLY A 104 -7.29 0.56 -3.30
CA GLY A 104 -6.58 0.81 -4.56
C GLY A 104 -7.13 2.01 -5.33
N GLU A 105 -8.44 2.29 -5.25
CA GLU A 105 -9.02 3.51 -5.81
C GLU A 105 -8.40 4.77 -5.20
N ASN A 106 -8.28 4.82 -3.86
CA ASN A 106 -7.65 5.95 -3.19
C ASN A 106 -6.18 6.13 -3.60
N LEU A 107 -5.44 5.02 -3.73
CA LEU A 107 -4.04 5.05 -4.14
C LEU A 107 -3.88 5.53 -5.57
N TRP A 108 -4.76 5.11 -6.49
CA TRP A 108 -4.76 5.54 -7.88
C TRP A 108 -5.11 7.02 -8.02
N LYS A 109 -6.17 7.47 -7.33
CA LYS A 109 -6.59 8.88 -7.31
C LYS A 109 -5.51 9.79 -6.68
N ALA A 110 -4.75 9.27 -5.71
CA ALA A 110 -3.65 10.00 -5.10
C ALA A 110 -2.57 10.41 -6.12
N ILE A 111 -2.27 9.57 -7.13
CA ILE A 111 -1.26 9.89 -8.15
C ILE A 111 -1.62 11.17 -8.92
N HIS A 112 -2.91 11.37 -9.21
CA HIS A 112 -3.38 12.60 -9.82
C HIS A 112 -3.30 13.80 -8.87
N GLN A 113 -3.61 13.60 -7.59
CA GLN A 113 -3.72 14.69 -6.63
C GLN A 113 -2.35 15.20 -6.18
N LEU A 114 -1.43 14.31 -5.91
CA LEU A 114 -0.08 14.57 -5.41
C LEU A 114 0.88 15.04 -6.51
N LYS A 115 1.98 15.68 -6.13
CA LYS A 115 2.97 16.27 -7.06
C LYS A 115 4.36 15.67 -6.93
N GLY A 116 4.61 14.81 -5.92
CA GLY A 116 5.93 14.23 -5.66
C GLY A 116 6.38 13.27 -6.76
N ASP A 117 7.68 13.24 -6.99
CA ASP A 117 8.37 12.26 -7.85
C ASP A 117 8.44 10.88 -7.18
N ILE A 118 8.36 10.87 -5.85
CA ILE A 118 8.22 9.70 -4.99
C ILE A 118 6.91 9.85 -4.22
N ILE A 119 6.10 8.79 -4.20
CA ILE A 119 4.88 8.73 -3.41
C ILE A 119 5.05 7.64 -2.36
N ALA A 120 5.01 8.03 -1.09
CA ALA A 120 4.92 7.12 0.04
C ALA A 120 3.46 6.92 0.44
N TYR A 121 3.08 5.68 0.70
CA TYR A 121 1.77 5.29 1.21
C TYR A 121 1.91 4.76 2.63
N VAL A 122 1.10 5.27 3.54
CA VAL A 122 1.07 4.86 4.96
C VAL A 122 -0.37 4.74 5.41
N ASP A 123 -0.73 3.59 5.96
CA ASP A 123 -2.09 3.35 6.46
C ASP A 123 -2.42 4.27 7.66
N ALA A 124 -3.68 4.66 7.78
CA ALA A 124 -4.15 5.58 8.82
C ALA A 124 -4.35 4.95 10.20
N ASP A 125 -4.40 3.60 10.30
CA ASP A 125 -4.75 2.84 11.51
C ASP A 125 -3.54 2.44 12.38
N ILE A 126 -2.36 3.03 12.15
CA ILE A 126 -1.13 2.70 12.88
C ILE A 126 -1.13 3.32 14.27
N ALA A 127 -1.32 2.51 15.31
CA ALA A 127 -1.39 3.00 16.68
C ALA A 127 -0.04 3.52 17.23
N ASN A 128 1.08 2.92 16.80
CA ASN A 128 2.44 3.28 17.19
C ASN A 128 3.20 4.03 16.09
N ILE A 129 2.48 4.91 15.37
CA ILE A 129 3.09 5.70 14.28
C ILE A 129 4.36 6.41 14.73
N HIS A 130 5.37 6.40 13.87
CA HIS A 130 6.67 7.01 14.08
C HIS A 130 7.23 7.46 12.71
N PRO A 131 8.05 8.52 12.60
CA PRO A 131 8.64 8.97 11.34
C PRO A 131 9.37 7.89 10.53
N ARG A 132 9.87 6.82 11.19
CA ARG A 132 10.53 5.69 10.52
C ARG A 132 9.66 5.00 9.47
N PHE A 133 8.33 5.06 9.61
CA PHE A 133 7.40 4.51 8.60
C PHE A 133 7.45 5.24 7.26
N VAL A 134 8.06 6.43 7.23
CA VAL A 134 8.25 7.21 6.01
C VAL A 134 9.73 7.28 5.62
N TYR A 135 10.61 7.78 6.52
CA TYR A 135 12.00 7.98 6.14
C TYR A 135 12.72 6.66 5.78
N GLY A 136 12.36 5.55 6.46
CA GLY A 136 12.90 4.24 6.12
C GLY A 136 12.54 3.81 4.69
N LEU A 137 11.32 4.12 4.24
CA LEU A 137 10.88 3.79 2.87
C LEU A 137 11.51 4.72 1.81
N ILE A 138 11.79 5.96 2.16
CA ILE A 138 12.37 6.96 1.25
C ILE A 138 13.86 6.74 1.04
N GLY A 139 14.60 6.34 2.09
CA GLY A 139 16.04 6.18 2.05
C GLY A 139 16.54 5.37 0.85
N PRO A 140 16.10 4.12 0.63
CA PRO A 140 16.56 3.32 -0.50
C PRO A 140 16.26 3.94 -1.87
N LEU A 141 15.18 4.74 -2.00
CA LEU A 141 14.84 5.43 -3.25
C LEU A 141 15.75 6.62 -3.54
N LEU A 142 16.29 7.27 -2.52
CA LEU A 142 17.28 8.33 -2.70
C LEU A 142 18.66 7.74 -2.99
N GLU A 143 19.08 6.72 -2.23
CA GLU A 143 20.39 6.08 -2.35
C GLU A 143 20.59 5.32 -3.67
N LYS A 144 19.52 4.63 -4.18
CA LYS A 144 19.61 3.73 -5.34
C LYS A 144 18.68 4.14 -6.47
N PRO A 145 19.20 4.75 -7.55
CA PRO A 145 18.38 5.14 -8.70
C PRO A 145 17.64 3.97 -9.39
N GLU A 146 18.21 2.75 -9.34
CA GLU A 146 17.62 1.55 -9.92
C GLU A 146 16.44 1.01 -9.12
N VAL A 147 16.30 1.39 -7.84
CA VAL A 147 15.17 1.01 -6.99
C VAL A 147 14.01 1.95 -7.28
N SER A 148 12.88 1.39 -7.65
CA SER A 148 11.65 2.13 -7.92
C SER A 148 10.51 1.82 -6.94
N TYR A 149 10.61 0.72 -6.18
CA TYR A 149 9.56 0.24 -5.29
C TYR A 149 10.16 -0.29 -3.96
N VAL A 150 9.84 0.35 -2.85
CA VAL A 150 10.31 -0.04 -1.51
C VAL A 150 9.15 -0.51 -0.65
N LYS A 151 9.24 -1.72 -0.11
CA LYS A 151 8.24 -2.32 0.79
C LYS A 151 8.69 -2.27 2.24
N ALA A 152 7.78 -1.93 3.13
CA ALA A 152 7.99 -2.15 4.56
C ALA A 152 7.80 -3.63 4.93
N PHE A 153 8.54 -4.06 5.94
CA PHE A 153 8.18 -5.21 6.76
C PHE A 153 8.44 -4.88 8.24
N TYR A 154 7.77 -5.59 9.12
CA TYR A 154 7.78 -5.33 10.57
C TYR A 154 7.17 -6.50 11.33
N GLU A 155 7.48 -6.59 12.63
CA GLU A 155 6.77 -7.48 13.51
C GLU A 155 5.33 -7.01 13.74
N ARG A 156 4.38 -7.95 13.67
CA ARG A 156 2.96 -7.72 13.94
C ARG A 156 2.53 -8.52 15.16
N PRO A 157 2.62 -7.96 16.37
CA PRO A 157 2.13 -8.64 17.55
C PRO A 157 0.62 -8.85 17.47
N LEU A 158 0.17 -10.06 17.79
CA LEU A 158 -1.25 -10.37 17.93
C LEU A 158 -1.67 -10.19 19.38
N ALA A 159 -2.61 -9.27 19.62
CA ALA A 159 -3.28 -9.16 20.91
C ALA A 159 -4.41 -10.20 20.99
N PHE A 160 -4.39 -11.04 22.00
CA PHE A 160 -5.46 -11.99 22.37
C PHE A 160 -6.00 -11.63 23.75
N SER A 161 -7.19 -12.10 24.07
CA SER A 161 -7.78 -11.94 25.42
C SER A 161 -6.91 -12.48 26.57
N GLN A 162 -5.91 -13.31 26.28
CA GLN A 162 -5.00 -13.93 27.25
C GLN A 162 -3.54 -13.44 27.16
N GLY A 163 -3.26 -12.37 26.38
CA GLY A 163 -1.92 -11.81 26.22
C GLY A 163 -1.55 -11.44 24.80
N ILE A 164 -0.30 -11.03 24.61
CA ILE A 164 0.27 -10.66 23.31
C ILE A 164 1.17 -11.79 22.82
N ARG A 165 0.91 -12.33 21.63
CA ARG A 165 1.90 -13.15 20.92
C ARG A 165 2.77 -12.22 20.08
N PRO A 166 4.11 -12.30 20.21
CA PRO A 166 5.03 -11.43 19.48
C PRO A 166 4.94 -11.59 17.96
N THR A 167 4.53 -12.79 17.49
CA THR A 167 4.45 -13.14 16.06
C THR A 167 3.09 -13.73 15.73
N GLY A 168 2.60 -13.50 14.50
CA GLY A 168 1.35 -14.12 14.02
C GLY A 168 0.52 -13.23 13.10
N GLY A 169 0.96 -11.99 12.86
CA GLY A 169 0.42 -11.15 11.78
C GLY A 169 0.92 -11.63 10.41
N GLY A 170 0.27 -11.16 9.34
CA GLY A 170 0.66 -11.55 7.97
C GLY A 170 0.14 -12.91 7.53
N ARG A 171 -0.93 -13.43 8.16
CA ARG A 171 -1.54 -14.74 7.84
C ARG A 171 -1.82 -14.93 6.35
N VAL A 172 -2.36 -13.92 5.66
CA VAL A 172 -2.64 -14.00 4.23
C VAL A 172 -1.34 -14.06 3.41
N THR A 173 -0.30 -13.36 3.82
CA THR A 173 1.03 -13.50 3.21
C THR A 173 1.50 -14.94 3.26
N GLU A 174 1.52 -15.56 4.44
CA GLU A 174 2.12 -16.89 4.62
C GLU A 174 1.25 -18.03 4.07
N ILE A 175 -0.09 -17.90 4.14
CA ILE A 175 -1.01 -18.97 3.74
C ILE A 175 -1.38 -18.88 2.26
N LEU A 176 -1.36 -17.69 1.65
CA LEU A 176 -1.80 -17.47 0.29
C LEU A 176 -0.68 -16.97 -0.63
N VAL A 177 -0.15 -15.78 -0.36
CA VAL A 177 0.73 -15.09 -1.32
C VAL A 177 2.09 -15.76 -1.44
N ARG A 178 2.70 -16.18 -0.35
CA ARG A 178 4.00 -16.87 -0.36
C ARG A 178 3.95 -18.21 -1.11
N PRO A 179 2.95 -19.11 -0.91
CA PRO A 179 2.76 -20.29 -1.75
C PRO A 179 2.59 -19.95 -3.23
N LEU A 180 1.78 -18.95 -3.57
CA LEU A 180 1.59 -18.53 -4.96
C LEU A 180 2.89 -17.98 -5.59
N PHE A 181 3.64 -17.15 -4.86
CA PHE A 181 4.96 -16.70 -5.32
C PHE A 181 5.92 -17.88 -5.50
N SER A 182 5.94 -18.82 -4.56
CA SER A 182 6.80 -20.01 -4.67
C SER A 182 6.51 -20.84 -5.92
N LEU A 183 5.25 -20.92 -6.34
CA LEU A 183 4.84 -21.66 -7.53
C LEU A 183 5.14 -20.93 -8.84
N PHE A 184 4.89 -19.61 -8.91
CA PHE A 184 4.86 -18.87 -10.16
C PHE A 184 5.95 -17.81 -10.31
N TYR A 185 6.44 -17.27 -9.19
CA TYR A 185 7.40 -16.16 -9.12
C TYR A 185 8.40 -16.37 -7.97
N PRO A 186 9.22 -17.45 -8.00
CA PRO A 186 10.03 -17.85 -6.84
C PRO A 186 10.98 -16.77 -6.32
N GLU A 187 11.44 -15.85 -7.16
CA GLU A 187 12.30 -14.73 -6.73
C GLU A 187 11.58 -13.76 -5.81
N LEU A 188 10.25 -13.56 -5.98
CA LEU A 188 9.43 -12.69 -5.13
C LEU A 188 9.24 -13.23 -3.70
N THR A 189 9.56 -14.51 -3.44
CA THR A 189 9.57 -15.06 -2.08
C THR A 189 10.59 -14.41 -1.16
N GLN A 190 11.56 -13.65 -1.72
CA GLN A 190 12.54 -12.87 -0.96
C GLN A 190 11.91 -11.64 -0.29
N LEU A 191 10.72 -11.20 -0.69
CA LEU A 191 9.98 -10.15 0.00
C LEU A 191 9.36 -10.68 1.29
N PHE A 192 9.71 -10.07 2.44
CA PHE A 192 9.21 -10.49 3.75
C PHE A 192 7.71 -10.29 3.88
N GLN A 193 7.20 -9.11 3.55
CA GLN A 193 5.79 -8.77 3.67
C GLN A 193 5.25 -8.08 2.40
N PRO A 194 4.99 -8.84 1.34
CA PRO A 194 4.48 -8.28 0.08
C PRO A 194 3.13 -7.54 0.24
N LEU A 195 2.33 -7.91 1.24
CA LEU A 195 1.03 -7.28 1.54
C LEU A 195 1.10 -6.15 2.57
N SER A 196 2.29 -5.63 2.92
CA SER A 196 2.33 -4.44 3.79
C SER A 196 1.68 -3.24 3.11
N GLY A 197 0.89 -2.48 3.86
CA GLY A 197 0.23 -1.26 3.35
C GLY A 197 1.17 -0.06 3.28
N GLU A 198 2.34 -0.15 3.92
CA GLU A 198 3.36 0.88 3.92
C GLU A 198 4.41 0.56 2.85
N TYR A 199 4.53 1.46 1.89
CA TYR A 199 5.51 1.36 0.81
C TYR A 199 5.72 2.71 0.14
N ALA A 200 6.84 2.88 -0.56
CA ALA A 200 7.12 4.06 -1.36
C ALA A 200 7.53 3.66 -2.78
N VAL A 201 7.10 4.44 -3.76
CA VAL A 201 7.28 4.13 -5.18
C VAL A 201 7.62 5.39 -5.96
N ARG A 202 8.46 5.29 -6.98
CA ARG A 202 8.65 6.36 -7.95
C ARG A 202 7.37 6.57 -8.75
N ARG A 203 6.97 7.82 -8.92
CA ARG A 203 5.76 8.20 -9.67
C ARG A 203 5.72 7.56 -11.05
N GLU A 204 6.82 7.62 -11.79
CA GLU A 204 6.91 7.07 -13.15
C GLU A 204 6.61 5.56 -13.24
N THR A 205 6.83 4.80 -12.15
CA THR A 205 6.47 3.38 -12.03
C THR A 205 4.96 3.25 -11.81
N LEU A 206 4.39 4.02 -10.88
CA LEU A 206 2.96 3.99 -10.59
C LEU A 206 2.10 4.41 -11.79
N GLU A 207 2.59 5.35 -12.60
CA GLU A 207 1.89 5.85 -13.79
C GLU A 207 1.65 4.78 -14.86
N LYS A 208 2.51 3.77 -14.91
CA LYS A 208 2.54 2.74 -15.97
C LYS A 208 1.75 1.48 -15.64
N ILE A 209 1.41 1.27 -14.37
CA ILE A 209 0.76 0.04 -13.90
C ILE A 209 -0.74 0.25 -13.64
N PRO A 210 -1.58 -0.76 -13.88
CA PRO A 210 -2.99 -0.72 -13.53
C PRO A 210 -3.19 -0.95 -12.02
N PHE A 211 -4.31 -0.46 -11.49
CA PHE A 211 -4.63 -0.51 -10.07
C PHE A 211 -5.91 -1.29 -9.81
N PRO A 212 -5.85 -2.52 -9.29
CA PRO A 212 -7.01 -3.13 -8.66
C PRO A 212 -7.59 -2.20 -7.59
N ILE A 213 -8.91 -2.03 -7.58
CA ILE A 213 -9.56 -1.06 -6.69
C ILE A 213 -9.60 -1.51 -5.23
N GLY A 214 -9.49 -2.82 -4.97
CA GLY A 214 -9.59 -3.44 -3.66
C GLY A 214 -8.25 -3.85 -3.04
N TYR A 215 -8.25 -5.04 -2.45
CA TYR A 215 -7.09 -5.60 -1.74
C TYR A 215 -6.06 -6.30 -2.64
N GLY A 216 -6.35 -6.44 -3.91
CA GLY A 216 -5.41 -6.99 -4.90
C GLY A 216 -4.27 -6.04 -5.26
N VAL A 217 -4.38 -4.76 -4.91
CA VAL A 217 -3.49 -3.70 -5.38
C VAL A 217 -2.02 -3.94 -5.05
N GLU A 218 -1.67 -4.29 -3.80
CA GLU A 218 -0.27 -4.50 -3.42
C GLU A 218 0.35 -5.69 -4.16
N THR A 219 -0.40 -6.80 -4.30
CA THR A 219 0.08 -7.98 -5.01
C THR A 219 0.27 -7.71 -6.50
N SER A 220 -0.71 -7.06 -7.13
CA SER A 220 -0.65 -6.72 -8.56
C SER A 220 0.51 -5.79 -8.88
N HIS A 221 0.71 -4.74 -8.08
CA HIS A 221 1.84 -3.83 -8.25
C HIS A 221 3.19 -4.56 -8.22
N ILE A 222 3.37 -5.48 -7.25
CA ILE A 222 4.61 -6.27 -7.18
C ILE A 222 4.78 -7.11 -8.44
N LEU A 223 3.71 -7.76 -8.92
CA LEU A 223 3.78 -8.59 -10.12
C LEU A 223 4.06 -7.78 -11.38
N ASP A 224 3.40 -6.63 -11.53
CA ASP A 224 3.56 -5.75 -12.69
C ASP A 224 4.97 -5.14 -12.74
N VAL A 225 5.45 -4.59 -11.62
CA VAL A 225 6.81 -4.04 -11.50
C VAL A 225 7.87 -5.14 -11.70
N TYR A 226 7.64 -6.33 -11.14
CA TYR A 226 8.56 -7.45 -11.35
C TYR A 226 8.63 -7.90 -12.82
N LYS A 227 7.50 -7.91 -13.52
CA LYS A 227 7.45 -8.24 -14.94
C LYS A 227 8.29 -7.28 -15.79
N GLU A 228 8.20 -5.98 -15.50
CA GLU A 228 8.89 -4.94 -16.27
C GLU A 228 10.37 -4.83 -15.92
N ASP A 229 10.70 -4.79 -14.62
CA ASP A 229 12.03 -4.42 -14.15
C ASP A 229 12.76 -5.51 -13.35
N GLY A 230 12.08 -6.61 -12.99
CA GLY A 230 12.63 -7.68 -12.17
C GLY A 230 12.94 -7.27 -10.73
N MET A 231 13.67 -8.12 -10.01
CA MET A 231 14.00 -7.89 -8.59
C MET A 231 14.87 -6.64 -8.32
N LYS A 232 15.58 -6.11 -9.30
CA LYS A 232 16.41 -4.91 -9.13
C LYS A 232 15.59 -3.66 -8.78
N ALA A 233 14.32 -3.62 -9.21
CA ALA A 233 13.41 -2.52 -8.92
C ALA A 233 13.01 -2.44 -7.45
N PHE A 234 13.17 -3.52 -6.68
CA PHE A 234 12.69 -3.61 -5.32
C PHE A 234 13.79 -3.42 -4.27
N ALA A 235 13.40 -2.79 -3.17
CA ALA A 235 14.05 -2.90 -1.87
C ALA A 235 13.00 -3.13 -0.78
N GLN A 236 13.44 -3.53 0.41
CA GLN A 236 12.56 -3.69 1.57
C GLN A 236 13.25 -3.19 2.83
N VAL A 237 12.46 -2.70 3.78
CA VAL A 237 12.96 -2.06 4.99
C VAL A 237 12.24 -2.62 6.21
N ASP A 238 13.02 -3.06 7.19
CA ASP A 238 12.54 -3.40 8.53
C ASP A 238 12.18 -2.12 9.29
N LEU A 239 10.93 -1.98 9.70
CA LEU A 239 10.41 -0.86 10.47
C LEU A 239 10.15 -1.24 11.94
N ASP A 240 10.78 -2.28 12.46
CA ASP A 240 10.63 -2.87 13.80
C ASP A 240 9.22 -3.45 14.01
N GLN A 241 8.31 -2.69 14.58
CA GLN A 241 7.01 -3.16 15.00
C GLN A 241 5.89 -2.25 14.52
N ARG A 242 4.80 -2.85 14.05
CA ARG A 242 3.55 -2.18 13.72
C ARG A 242 2.40 -2.71 14.58
N VAL A 243 1.76 -1.81 15.31
CA VAL A 243 0.57 -2.11 16.13
C VAL A 243 -0.67 -1.56 15.41
N HIS A 244 -1.60 -2.43 15.07
CA HIS A 244 -2.85 -2.09 14.36
C HIS A 244 -3.98 -3.01 14.81
N ARG A 245 -5.21 -2.72 14.39
CA ARG A 245 -6.38 -3.56 14.64
C ARG A 245 -6.28 -4.86 13.85
N ASN A 246 -6.42 -6.01 14.52
CA ASN A 246 -6.46 -7.30 13.87
C ASN A 246 -7.82 -7.57 13.22
N GLN A 247 -7.81 -8.13 12.02
CA GLN A 247 -9.01 -8.62 11.35
C GLN A 247 -9.27 -10.09 11.70
N ASP A 248 -10.55 -10.48 11.75
CA ASP A 248 -10.95 -11.86 11.92
C ASP A 248 -10.71 -12.71 10.66
N THR A 249 -10.82 -14.03 10.80
CA THR A 249 -10.55 -14.97 9.69
C THR A 249 -11.52 -14.80 8.51
N ASN A 250 -12.78 -14.44 8.76
CA ASN A 250 -13.76 -14.24 7.69
C ASN A 250 -13.44 -13.00 6.87
N ALA A 251 -13.02 -11.90 7.52
CA ALA A 251 -12.56 -10.70 6.85
C ALA A 251 -11.30 -10.98 6.01
N LEU A 252 -10.34 -11.74 6.56
CA LEU A 252 -9.15 -12.18 5.81
C LEU A 252 -9.49 -13.09 4.64
N GLY A 253 -10.51 -13.96 4.76
CA GLY A 253 -11.00 -14.79 3.66
C GLY A 253 -11.53 -13.96 2.49
N LYS A 254 -12.31 -12.92 2.77
CA LYS A 254 -12.81 -11.97 1.75
C LYS A 254 -11.66 -11.21 1.08
N MET A 255 -10.69 -10.75 1.87
CA MET A 255 -9.49 -10.10 1.35
C MET A 255 -8.69 -11.06 0.45
N SER A 256 -8.49 -12.30 0.89
CA SER A 256 -7.79 -13.34 0.13
C SER A 256 -8.46 -13.63 -1.21
N PHE A 257 -9.79 -13.59 -1.27
CA PHE A 257 -10.54 -13.83 -2.49
C PHE A 257 -10.27 -12.76 -3.55
N GLY A 258 -10.28 -11.45 -3.18
CA GLY A 258 -9.91 -10.37 -4.09
C GLY A 258 -8.45 -10.47 -4.54
N ILE A 259 -7.52 -10.77 -3.62
CA ILE A 259 -6.12 -10.98 -3.96
C ILE A 259 -5.95 -12.11 -4.98
N LEU A 260 -6.69 -13.23 -4.81
CA LEU A 260 -6.66 -14.36 -5.76
C LEU A 260 -7.18 -13.94 -7.14
N GLN A 261 -8.27 -13.19 -7.23
CA GLN A 261 -8.78 -12.70 -8.52
C GLN A 261 -7.72 -11.89 -9.25
N SER A 262 -7.12 -10.90 -8.59
CA SER A 262 -6.03 -10.08 -9.16
C SER A 262 -4.81 -10.91 -9.54
N PHE A 263 -4.39 -11.84 -8.67
CA PHE A 263 -3.23 -12.70 -8.93
C PHE A 263 -3.44 -13.59 -10.15
N LEU A 264 -4.59 -14.24 -10.26
CA LEU A 264 -4.93 -15.11 -11.39
C LEU A 264 -5.01 -14.32 -12.69
N GLY A 265 -5.60 -13.11 -12.67
CA GLY A 265 -5.57 -12.21 -13.82
C GLY A 265 -4.14 -11.92 -14.28
N ARG A 266 -3.23 -11.59 -13.35
CA ARG A 266 -1.82 -11.35 -13.68
C ARG A 266 -1.10 -12.59 -14.21
N LEU A 267 -1.44 -13.80 -13.75
CA LEU A 267 -0.89 -15.02 -14.34
C LEU A 267 -1.24 -15.13 -15.82
N GLN A 268 -2.47 -14.81 -16.20
CA GLN A 268 -2.91 -14.82 -17.59
C GLN A 268 -2.21 -13.70 -18.39
N ASP A 269 -2.21 -12.47 -17.92
CA ASP A 269 -1.56 -11.32 -18.57
C ASP A 269 -0.05 -11.50 -18.74
N HIS A 270 0.58 -12.24 -17.82
CA HIS A 270 2.00 -12.55 -17.86
C HIS A 270 2.31 -13.85 -18.65
N GLY A 271 1.30 -14.49 -19.26
CA GLY A 271 1.47 -15.73 -20.03
C GLY A 271 1.92 -16.93 -19.20
N LYS A 272 1.69 -16.90 -17.88
CA LYS A 272 2.01 -18.03 -16.99
C LYS A 272 0.98 -19.14 -17.04
N VAL A 273 -0.25 -18.80 -17.40
CA VAL A 273 -1.36 -19.73 -17.66
C VAL A 273 -2.03 -19.32 -18.97
N SER A 274 -2.48 -20.32 -19.77
CA SER A 274 -3.01 -20.03 -21.12
C SER A 274 -4.46 -19.61 -21.13
N ASP A 275 -5.30 -20.22 -20.28
CA ASP A 275 -6.73 -19.93 -20.20
C ASP A 275 -7.21 -20.09 -18.76
N LEU A 276 -7.74 -19.01 -18.19
CA LEU A 276 -8.57 -19.08 -16.99
C LEU A 276 -10.03 -19.11 -17.42
N ALA A 277 -10.76 -20.13 -16.94
CA ALA A 277 -12.23 -20.09 -17.03
C ALA A 277 -12.77 -18.83 -16.34
N GLU A 278 -13.98 -18.42 -16.68
CA GLU A 278 -14.64 -17.32 -16.00
C GLU A 278 -14.66 -17.56 -14.47
N LEU A 279 -14.03 -16.67 -13.74
CA LEU A 279 -13.93 -16.78 -12.29
C LEU A 279 -15.20 -16.23 -11.64
N SER A 280 -15.69 -16.89 -10.59
CA SER A 280 -16.80 -16.39 -9.80
C SER A 280 -16.41 -15.09 -9.07
N SER A 281 -17.30 -14.10 -9.11
CA SER A 281 -17.21 -12.90 -8.28
C SER A 281 -17.82 -13.08 -6.88
N VAL A 282 -18.42 -14.24 -6.60
CA VAL A 282 -19.15 -14.47 -5.35
C VAL A 282 -18.32 -15.28 -4.38
N TYR A 283 -17.90 -14.65 -3.29
CA TYR A 283 -17.31 -15.31 -2.14
C TYR A 283 -18.40 -15.96 -1.28
N ARG A 284 -18.22 -17.26 -1.01
CA ARG A 284 -19.17 -18.05 -0.21
C ARG A 284 -18.53 -18.52 1.09
N SER A 285 -19.21 -18.29 2.22
CA SER A 285 -18.79 -18.77 3.54
C SER A 285 -19.97 -19.43 4.27
N LEU A 286 -19.64 -20.29 5.23
CA LEU A 286 -20.63 -20.94 6.08
C LEU A 286 -20.61 -20.31 7.47
N GLN A 287 -21.80 -20.09 8.02
CA GLN A 287 -21.96 -19.60 9.39
C GLN A 287 -22.91 -20.55 10.15
N ALA A 288 -22.53 -20.86 11.39
CA ALA A 288 -23.37 -21.57 12.33
C ALA A 288 -23.88 -20.60 13.40
N THR A 289 -25.22 -20.55 13.57
CA THR A 289 -25.87 -19.75 14.62
C THR A 289 -26.75 -20.69 15.46
N GLY A 290 -26.22 -21.15 16.58
CA GLY A 290 -26.86 -22.19 17.36
C GLY A 290 -26.94 -23.52 16.62
N THR A 291 -28.15 -23.99 16.30
CA THR A 291 -28.40 -25.23 15.54
C THR A 291 -28.67 -25.00 14.06
N GLU A 292 -28.65 -23.73 13.64
CA GLU A 292 -28.88 -23.35 12.23
C GLU A 292 -27.56 -23.15 11.50
N TYR A 293 -27.58 -23.52 10.21
CA TYR A 293 -26.43 -23.37 9.31
C TYR A 293 -26.84 -22.53 8.11
N GLU A 294 -26.10 -21.52 7.82
CA GLU A 294 -26.37 -20.58 6.73
C GLU A 294 -25.15 -20.44 5.82
N GLN A 295 -25.39 -20.42 4.52
CA GLN A 295 -24.41 -19.99 3.54
C GLN A 295 -24.54 -18.49 3.31
N ILE A 296 -23.47 -17.77 3.60
CA ILE A 296 -23.39 -16.33 3.34
C ILE A 296 -22.66 -16.11 2.02
N GLU A 297 -23.30 -15.38 1.14
CA GLU A 297 -22.73 -14.97 -0.15
C GLU A 297 -22.37 -13.48 -0.11
N LYS A 298 -21.22 -13.14 -0.66
CA LYS A 298 -20.81 -11.75 -0.84
C LYS A 298 -20.15 -11.58 -2.19
N GLU A 299 -20.71 -10.67 -2.99
CA GLU A 299 -20.07 -10.27 -4.23
C GLU A 299 -18.78 -9.48 -3.93
N ILE A 300 -17.69 -9.92 -4.52
CA ILE A 300 -16.36 -9.30 -4.47
C ILE A 300 -15.83 -9.35 -5.89
N LEU A 301 -15.73 -8.18 -6.50
CA LEU A 301 -15.18 -8.02 -7.83
C LEU A 301 -13.98 -7.08 -7.75
N GLU A 302 -12.81 -7.59 -8.06
CA GLU A 302 -11.58 -6.81 -8.16
C GLU A 302 -11.48 -6.17 -9.55
N GLU A 303 -12.26 -5.11 -9.73
CA GLU A 303 -12.12 -4.27 -10.92
C GLU A 303 -10.78 -3.54 -10.91
N GLU A 304 -10.35 -3.06 -12.08
CA GLU A 304 -9.10 -2.34 -12.21
C GLU A 304 -9.29 -0.93 -12.79
N ARG A 305 -8.47 -0.02 -12.30
CA ARG A 305 -8.20 1.26 -12.98
C ARG A 305 -7.04 1.05 -13.95
N PRO A 306 -7.13 1.61 -15.15
CA PRO A 306 -6.03 1.53 -16.11
C PRO A 306 -4.81 2.33 -15.62
N PRO A 307 -3.63 2.13 -16.23
CA PRO A 307 -2.49 3.00 -16.01
C PRO A 307 -2.88 4.47 -16.11
N ILE A 308 -2.57 5.26 -15.10
CA ILE A 308 -3.10 6.63 -14.99
C ILE A 308 -2.59 7.54 -16.13
N ASN A 309 -1.42 7.22 -16.68
CA ASN A 309 -0.84 7.92 -17.82
C ASN A 309 -1.60 7.71 -19.15
N THR A 310 -2.67 6.91 -19.13
CA THR A 310 -3.63 6.75 -20.26
C THR A 310 -4.86 7.64 -20.12
N ILE A 311 -5.01 8.32 -18.99
CA ILE A 311 -6.18 9.16 -18.69
C ILE A 311 -5.95 10.58 -19.16
N PRO A 312 -6.82 11.13 -20.04
CA PRO A 312 -6.65 12.50 -20.58
C PRO A 312 -6.55 13.57 -19.50
N GLU A 313 -7.42 13.55 -18.48
CA GLU A 313 -7.43 14.50 -17.37
C GLU A 313 -6.10 14.48 -16.57
N TYR A 314 -5.45 13.31 -16.46
CA TYR A 314 -4.13 13.18 -15.87
C TYR A 314 -3.04 13.83 -16.74
N LEU A 315 -3.05 13.56 -18.04
CA LEU A 315 -2.05 14.09 -18.99
C LEU A 315 -2.16 15.61 -19.14
N GLU A 316 -3.35 16.19 -18.98
CA GLU A 316 -3.53 17.66 -18.95
C GLU A 316 -2.83 18.29 -17.75
N LYS A 317 -2.86 17.62 -16.59
CA LYS A 317 -2.24 18.11 -15.34
C LYS A 317 -0.74 17.86 -15.29
N PHE A 318 -0.29 16.75 -15.85
CA PHE A 318 1.11 16.30 -15.89
C PHE A 318 1.54 16.08 -17.35
N PRO A 319 1.73 17.15 -18.14
CA PRO A 319 2.19 17.03 -19.52
C PRO A 319 3.60 16.45 -19.56
N ARG A 320 3.84 15.55 -20.49
CA ARG A 320 5.14 14.91 -20.74
C ARG A 320 6.03 15.76 -21.61
#